data_47b27b41645befea1968c58e61594faf
#
_entry.id   47b27b41645befea1968c58e61594faf
#
_cell.length_a   1.000
_cell.length_b   1.000
_cell.length_c   1.000
_cell.angle_alpha   90.00
_cell.angle_beta   90.00
_cell.angle_gamma   90.00
#
_symmetry.space_group_name_H-M   'P 1'
#
loop_
_entity.id
_entity.type
_entity.pdbx_description
1 polymer ?
#
loop_
_entity_poly.entity_id
_entity_poly.type
_entity_poly.pdbx_seq_one_letter_code
_entity_poly.pdbx_strand_id
1 'polypeptide(L)'
;MEKTVRFLCVLSVFCALAMQLCPEGREKRVLGFVCSVVLLSALFRSVREPDWDSLALEAALLHQREEAFLQDAGDRSRELQRAVIEEKCETYIRNRAGQIHIVLEEVSVTAQWSLEGIWVPHSAVLSGDAGERERALLAGILENELGIPQSRQEWRTYGA
;
A
#
# COMPACT_ATOMS: atom_id res chain seq x y z
N MET A 1 22.03 25.29 -3.03
CA MET A 1 21.95 25.19 -4.51
C MET A 1 21.86 26.54 -5.21
N GLU A 2 21.04 27.46 -4.77
CA GLU A 2 20.89 28.77 -5.43
C GLU A 2 22.18 29.61 -5.52
N LYS A 3 22.98 29.62 -4.46
CA LYS A 3 24.27 30.33 -4.42
C LYS A 3 25.29 29.77 -5.42
N THR A 4 25.32 28.46 -5.59
CA THR A 4 26.25 27.77 -6.50
C THR A 4 25.89 28.01 -7.96
N VAL A 5 24.58 27.97 -8.28
CA VAL A 5 24.10 28.28 -9.64
C VAL A 5 24.38 29.73 -10.01
N ARG A 6 24.14 30.67 -9.09
CA ARG A 6 24.49 32.08 -9.31
C ARG A 6 25.97 32.27 -9.54
N PHE A 7 26.83 31.60 -8.76
CA PHE A 7 28.29 31.69 -8.92
C PHE A 7 28.73 31.15 -10.29
N LEU A 8 28.19 30.00 -10.73
CA LEU A 8 28.46 29.42 -12.04
C LEU A 8 28.01 30.34 -13.19
N CYS A 9 26.83 30.96 -13.08
CA CYS A 9 26.33 31.92 -14.07
C CYS A 9 27.26 33.15 -14.19
N VAL A 10 27.67 33.74 -13.06
CA VAL A 10 28.56 34.90 -13.05
C VAL A 10 29.91 34.49 -13.64
N LEU A 11 30.46 33.35 -13.28
CA LEU A 11 31.75 32.86 -13.78
C LEU A 11 31.71 32.59 -15.29
N SER A 12 30.62 32.04 -15.81
CA SER A 12 30.45 31.75 -17.25
C SER A 12 30.36 33.07 -18.07
N VAL A 13 29.63 34.07 -17.57
CA VAL A 13 29.54 35.39 -18.22
C VAL A 13 30.88 36.09 -18.20
N PHE A 14 31.64 36.00 -17.09
CA PHE A 14 32.98 36.59 -16.99
C PHE A 14 33.96 35.93 -17.99
N CYS A 15 33.94 34.59 -18.11
CA CYS A 15 34.77 33.87 -19.10
C CYS A 15 34.39 34.25 -20.53
N ALA A 16 33.09 34.43 -20.82
CA ALA A 16 32.66 34.86 -22.17
C ALA A 16 33.13 36.28 -22.52
N LEU A 17 33.02 37.21 -21.58
CA LEU A 17 33.52 38.59 -21.77
C LEU A 17 35.06 38.60 -21.92
N ALA A 18 35.79 37.84 -21.12
CA ALA A 18 37.24 37.74 -21.22
C ALA A 18 37.68 37.22 -22.59
N MET A 19 36.97 36.24 -23.15
CA MET A 19 37.23 35.69 -24.49
C MET A 19 36.93 36.70 -25.61
N GLN A 20 35.97 37.61 -25.44
CA GLN A 20 35.64 38.65 -26.42
C GLN A 20 36.66 39.79 -26.42
N LEU A 21 37.21 40.13 -25.26
CA LEU A 21 38.21 41.21 -25.12
C LEU A 21 39.61 40.78 -25.55
N CYS A 22 39.87 39.49 -25.72
CA CYS A 22 41.17 38.96 -26.09
C CYS A 22 41.38 39.06 -27.61
N PRO A 23 42.51 39.61 -28.11
CA PRO A 23 42.79 39.68 -29.52
C PRO A 23 42.96 38.28 -30.14
N GLU A 24 42.66 38.17 -31.43
CA GLU A 24 42.74 36.90 -32.13
C GLU A 24 44.21 36.44 -32.24
N GLY A 25 44.56 35.34 -31.55
CA GLY A 25 45.92 34.85 -31.55
C GLY A 25 46.09 33.58 -30.70
N ARG A 26 47.36 33.22 -30.46
CA ARG A 26 47.73 32.11 -29.57
C ARG A 26 47.18 32.30 -28.14
N GLU A 27 47.11 33.52 -27.69
CA GLU A 27 46.64 33.92 -26.35
C GLU A 27 45.18 33.56 -26.13
N LYS A 28 44.30 33.76 -27.15
CA LYS A 28 42.89 33.39 -27.08
C LYS A 28 42.70 31.88 -26.86
N ARG A 29 43.58 31.05 -27.43
CA ARG A 29 43.51 29.59 -27.27
C ARG A 29 43.90 29.14 -25.86
N VAL A 30 44.95 29.79 -25.30
CA VAL A 30 45.39 29.53 -23.91
C VAL A 30 44.33 30.01 -22.93
N LEU A 31 43.75 31.17 -23.14
CA LEU A 31 42.69 31.72 -22.29
C LEU A 31 41.43 30.83 -22.29
N GLY A 32 41.05 30.30 -23.47
CA GLY A 32 39.95 29.35 -23.61
C GLY A 32 40.18 28.05 -22.82
N PHE A 33 41.43 27.52 -22.87
CA PHE A 33 41.79 26.35 -22.09
C PHE A 33 41.70 26.61 -20.56
N VAL A 34 42.24 27.75 -20.10
CA VAL A 34 42.20 28.13 -18.69
C VAL A 34 40.75 28.32 -18.22
N CYS A 35 39.91 29.02 -19.00
CA CYS A 35 38.47 29.17 -18.67
C CYS A 35 37.76 27.82 -18.58
N SER A 36 38.05 26.88 -19.47
CA SER A 36 37.49 25.54 -19.43
C SER A 36 37.86 24.78 -18.15
N VAL A 37 39.15 24.84 -17.77
CA VAL A 37 39.63 24.20 -16.53
C VAL A 37 39.01 24.83 -15.28
N VAL A 38 38.87 26.14 -15.25
CA VAL A 38 38.22 26.87 -14.14
C VAL A 38 36.75 26.50 -14.04
N LEU A 39 36.01 26.48 -15.14
CA LEU A 39 34.61 26.05 -15.14
C LEU A 39 34.46 24.59 -14.73
N LEU A 40 35.32 23.72 -15.21
CA LEU A 40 35.32 22.29 -14.84
C LEU A 40 35.58 22.11 -13.34
N SER A 41 36.59 22.81 -12.79
CA SER A 41 36.89 22.77 -11.35
C SER A 41 35.78 23.35 -10.48
N ALA A 42 35.08 24.40 -10.94
CA ALA A 42 33.90 24.95 -10.26
C ALA A 42 32.72 23.97 -10.25
N LEU A 43 32.51 23.24 -11.35
CA LEU A 43 31.52 22.16 -11.42
C LEU A 43 31.87 21.01 -10.47
N PHE A 44 33.11 20.55 -10.45
CA PHE A 44 33.56 19.48 -9.52
C PHE A 44 33.40 19.89 -8.07
N ARG A 45 33.66 21.15 -7.73
CA ARG A 45 33.44 21.65 -6.37
C ARG A 45 31.94 21.66 -5.99
N SER A 46 31.07 21.98 -6.95
CA SER A 46 29.62 21.93 -6.76
C SER A 46 29.07 20.52 -6.53
N VAL A 47 29.69 19.51 -7.13
CA VAL A 47 29.34 18.09 -6.98
C VAL A 47 29.92 17.48 -5.71
N ARG A 48 31.04 18.05 -5.19
CA ARG A 48 31.75 17.48 -4.05
C ARG A 48 31.19 17.89 -2.69
N GLU A 49 30.26 18.83 -2.64
CA GLU A 49 29.50 19.22 -1.44
C GLU A 49 27.97 18.99 -1.63
N PRO A 50 27.49 17.83 -2.06
CA PRO A 50 26.12 17.45 -1.79
C PRO A 50 26.07 17.12 -0.30
N ASP A 51 25.07 17.65 0.35
CA ASP A 51 24.74 17.32 1.73
C ASP A 51 24.19 15.88 1.76
N TRP A 52 25.13 14.91 1.70
CA TRP A 52 24.80 13.47 1.65
C TRP A 52 24.00 13.05 2.87
N ASP A 53 24.19 13.72 4.00
CA ASP A 53 23.47 13.45 5.23
C ASP A 53 22.00 13.84 5.11
N SER A 54 21.68 14.95 4.42
CA SER A 54 20.29 15.35 4.18
C SER A 54 19.60 14.44 3.16
N LEU A 55 20.31 14.03 2.10
CA LEU A 55 19.79 13.10 1.10
C LEU A 55 19.59 11.68 1.68
N ALA A 56 20.52 11.22 2.53
CA ALA A 56 20.39 9.94 3.21
C ALA A 56 19.20 9.93 4.18
N LEU A 57 18.99 11.03 4.91
CA LEU A 57 17.85 11.17 5.81
C LEU A 57 16.52 11.21 5.04
N GLU A 58 16.47 11.95 3.94
CA GLU A 58 15.27 12.04 3.09
C GLU A 58 14.94 10.68 2.43
N ALA A 59 15.96 9.96 1.95
CA ALA A 59 15.80 8.61 1.44
C ALA A 59 15.31 7.61 2.52
N ALA A 60 15.85 7.70 3.74
CA ALA A 60 15.40 6.87 4.86
C ALA A 60 13.94 7.14 5.24
N LEU A 61 13.52 8.42 5.26
CA LEU A 61 12.14 8.81 5.52
C LEU A 61 11.17 8.34 4.41
N LEU A 62 11.61 8.34 3.16
CA LEU A 62 10.82 7.81 2.04
C LEU A 62 10.65 6.30 2.16
N HIS A 63 11.70 5.54 2.48
CA HIS A 63 11.61 4.10 2.72
C HIS A 63 10.66 3.76 3.88
N GLN A 64 10.76 4.49 4.97
CA GLN A 64 9.89 4.27 6.12
C GLN A 64 8.41 4.54 5.80
N ARG A 65 8.12 5.56 4.96
CA ARG A 65 6.76 5.82 4.46
C ARG A 65 6.26 4.76 3.51
N GLU A 66 7.13 4.24 2.65
CA GLU A 66 6.80 3.17 1.70
C GLU A 66 6.44 1.87 2.44
N GLU A 67 7.22 1.47 3.43
CA GLU A 67 6.93 0.30 4.27
C GLU A 67 5.60 0.46 5.03
N ALA A 68 5.35 1.62 5.64
CA ALA A 68 4.09 1.89 6.31
C ALA A 68 2.88 1.86 5.35
N PHE A 69 3.03 2.38 4.14
CA PHE A 69 2.00 2.34 3.12
C PHE A 69 1.70 0.93 2.63
N LEU A 70 2.74 0.11 2.42
CA LEU A 70 2.59 -1.29 2.00
C LEU A 70 1.91 -2.14 3.08
N GLN A 71 2.23 -1.90 4.37
CA GLN A 71 1.55 -2.57 5.48
C GLN A 71 0.07 -2.18 5.55
N ASP A 72 -0.25 -0.88 5.52
CA ASP A 72 -1.63 -0.39 5.54
C ASP A 72 -2.46 -0.91 4.35
N ALA A 73 -1.87 -0.94 3.15
CA ALA A 73 -2.49 -1.51 1.96
C ALA A 73 -2.73 -3.02 2.09
N GLY A 74 -1.78 -3.75 2.70
CA GLY A 74 -1.90 -5.18 2.99
C GLY A 74 -3.03 -5.47 3.97
N ASP A 75 -3.13 -4.71 5.04
CA ASP A 75 -4.15 -4.89 6.07
C ASP A 75 -5.56 -4.55 5.54
N ARG A 76 -5.69 -3.46 4.77
CA ARG A 76 -6.96 -3.14 4.09
C ARG A 76 -7.37 -4.21 3.08
N SER A 77 -6.42 -4.77 2.35
CA SER A 77 -6.71 -5.87 1.41
C SER A 77 -7.23 -7.10 2.13
N ARG A 78 -6.66 -7.45 3.28
CA ARG A 78 -7.12 -8.57 4.12
C ARG A 78 -8.51 -8.33 4.68
N GLU A 79 -8.80 -7.12 5.13
CA GLU A 79 -10.11 -6.74 5.66
C GLU A 79 -11.19 -6.80 4.57
N LEU A 80 -10.92 -6.31 3.37
CA LEU A 80 -11.82 -6.44 2.23
C LEU A 80 -12.05 -7.90 1.84
N GLN A 81 -11.01 -8.73 1.81
CA GLN A 81 -11.15 -10.16 1.53
C GLN A 81 -12.03 -10.84 2.58
N ARG A 82 -11.85 -10.52 3.86
CA ARG A 82 -12.69 -11.02 4.95
C ARG A 82 -14.16 -10.67 4.72
N ALA A 83 -14.46 -9.40 4.50
CA ALA A 83 -15.82 -8.92 4.29
C ALA A 83 -16.51 -9.61 3.09
N VAL A 84 -15.78 -9.78 1.99
CA VAL A 84 -16.31 -10.49 0.80
C VAL A 84 -16.61 -11.97 1.10
N ILE A 85 -15.78 -12.63 1.89
CA ILE A 85 -16.01 -14.04 2.25
C ILE A 85 -17.21 -14.15 3.20
N GLU A 86 -17.29 -13.29 4.22
CA GLU A 86 -18.43 -13.23 5.14
C GLU A 86 -19.75 -13.01 4.37
N GLU A 87 -19.82 -12.03 3.49
CA GLU A 87 -20.99 -11.73 2.64
C GLU A 87 -21.40 -12.91 1.75
N LYS A 88 -20.42 -13.56 1.11
CA LYS A 88 -20.69 -14.74 0.28
C LYS A 88 -21.22 -15.91 1.09
N CYS A 89 -20.66 -16.16 2.26
CA CYS A 89 -21.13 -17.21 3.16
C CYS A 89 -22.54 -16.92 3.67
N GLU A 90 -22.86 -15.69 4.05
CA GLU A 90 -24.20 -15.27 4.44
C GLU A 90 -25.22 -15.46 3.32
N THR A 91 -24.87 -15.05 2.10
CA THR A 91 -25.71 -15.24 0.94
C THR A 91 -25.96 -16.73 0.64
N TYR A 92 -24.91 -17.53 0.77
CA TYR A 92 -25.00 -18.98 0.60
C TYR A 92 -25.93 -19.60 1.62
N ILE A 93 -25.80 -19.26 2.90
CA ILE A 93 -26.66 -19.74 4.00
C ILE A 93 -28.11 -19.37 3.75
N ARG A 94 -28.41 -18.12 3.37
CA ARG A 94 -29.77 -17.68 3.05
C ARG A 94 -30.37 -18.48 1.90
N ASN A 95 -29.58 -18.73 0.86
CA ASN A 95 -30.05 -19.52 -0.30
C ASN A 95 -30.33 -20.99 0.11
N ARG A 96 -29.50 -21.58 0.95
CA ARG A 96 -29.70 -22.94 1.45
C ARG A 96 -30.90 -23.04 2.37
N ALA A 97 -31.06 -22.08 3.30
CA ALA A 97 -32.23 -21.98 4.15
C ALA A 97 -33.52 -21.85 3.34
N GLY A 98 -33.53 -21.03 2.26
CA GLY A 98 -34.66 -20.90 1.34
C GLY A 98 -35.02 -22.22 0.64
N GLN A 99 -34.04 -23.06 0.27
CA GLN A 99 -34.29 -24.38 -0.33
C GLN A 99 -34.99 -25.36 0.60
N ILE A 100 -34.80 -25.23 1.90
CA ILE A 100 -35.44 -26.03 2.93
C ILE A 100 -36.62 -25.29 3.61
N HIS A 101 -37.09 -24.20 2.98
CA HIS A 101 -38.26 -23.41 3.41
C HIS A 101 -38.10 -22.73 4.77
N ILE A 102 -36.85 -22.46 5.22
CA ILE A 102 -36.57 -21.68 6.41
C ILE A 102 -36.44 -20.20 6.02
N VAL A 103 -37.16 -19.32 6.69
CA VAL A 103 -37.04 -17.87 6.56
C VAL A 103 -36.07 -17.38 7.63
N LEU A 104 -34.89 -16.95 7.19
CA LEU A 104 -33.91 -16.31 8.08
C LEU A 104 -34.05 -14.80 7.98
N GLU A 105 -34.20 -14.14 9.14
CA GLU A 105 -34.26 -12.67 9.24
C GLU A 105 -32.87 -12.07 9.20
N GLU A 106 -31.95 -12.64 9.98
CA GLU A 106 -30.58 -12.19 10.06
C GLU A 106 -29.63 -13.40 9.99
N VAL A 107 -28.58 -13.23 9.22
CA VAL A 107 -27.46 -14.19 9.10
C VAL A 107 -26.19 -13.40 9.20
N SER A 108 -25.35 -13.73 10.13
CA SER A 108 -24.02 -13.16 10.29
C SER A 108 -22.99 -14.27 10.38
N VAL A 109 -21.98 -14.19 9.54
CA VAL A 109 -20.86 -15.14 9.51
C VAL A 109 -19.59 -14.42 9.89
N THR A 110 -18.80 -15.01 10.76
CA THR A 110 -17.47 -14.50 11.10
C THR A 110 -16.41 -15.40 10.47
N ALA A 111 -15.53 -14.80 9.68
CA ALA A 111 -14.39 -15.48 9.10
C ALA A 111 -13.15 -15.31 9.98
N GLN A 112 -12.29 -16.34 10.00
CA GLN A 112 -11.02 -16.37 10.71
C GLN A 112 -9.89 -16.66 9.75
N TRP A 113 -8.73 -16.05 9.98
CA TRP A 113 -7.52 -16.33 9.22
C TRP A 113 -6.94 -17.70 9.59
N SER A 114 -6.79 -18.59 8.63
CA SER A 114 -6.24 -19.94 8.84
C SER A 114 -4.71 -19.94 8.82
N LEU A 115 -4.12 -21.04 9.31
CA LEU A 115 -2.67 -21.28 9.24
C LEU A 115 -2.16 -21.41 7.79
N GLU A 116 -3.04 -21.72 6.86
CA GLU A 116 -2.74 -21.84 5.43
C GLU A 116 -2.72 -20.49 4.71
N GLY A 117 -3.00 -19.39 5.42
CA GLY A 117 -2.98 -18.06 4.85
C GLY A 117 -4.24 -17.69 4.06
N ILE A 118 -5.38 -18.28 4.38
CA ILE A 118 -6.68 -17.98 3.77
C ILE A 118 -7.73 -17.69 4.83
N TRP A 119 -8.73 -16.91 4.47
CA TRP A 119 -9.91 -16.68 5.30
C TRP A 119 -10.86 -17.87 5.19
N VAL A 120 -11.27 -18.42 6.32
CA VAL A 120 -12.23 -19.51 6.41
C VAL A 120 -13.39 -19.12 7.31
N PRO A 121 -14.64 -19.53 7.02
CA PRO A 121 -15.77 -19.28 7.91
C PRO A 121 -15.54 -20.02 9.23
N HIS A 122 -15.73 -19.33 10.36
CA HIS A 122 -15.42 -19.83 11.69
C HIS A 122 -16.67 -20.06 12.55
N SER A 123 -17.57 -19.09 12.53
CA SER A 123 -18.82 -19.16 13.28
C SER A 123 -19.96 -18.53 12.50
N ALA A 124 -21.18 -18.93 12.80
CA ALA A 124 -22.39 -18.38 12.21
C ALA A 124 -23.41 -18.07 13.30
N VAL A 125 -24.03 -16.91 13.19
CA VAL A 125 -25.17 -16.50 14.00
C VAL A 125 -26.38 -16.41 13.08
N LEU A 126 -27.44 -17.11 13.44
CA LEU A 126 -28.65 -17.25 12.64
C LEU A 126 -29.83 -16.76 13.47
N SER A 127 -30.68 -15.92 12.88
CA SER A 127 -31.92 -15.47 13.49
C SER A 127 -33.08 -15.78 12.54
N GLY A 128 -34.10 -16.38 13.05
CA GLY A 128 -35.30 -16.73 12.27
C GLY A 128 -36.21 -17.71 12.95
N ASP A 129 -37.40 -17.87 12.39
CA ASP A 129 -38.40 -18.81 12.86
C ASP A 129 -38.20 -20.15 12.13
N ALA A 130 -37.66 -21.13 12.84
CA ALA A 130 -37.46 -22.49 12.34
C ALA A 130 -37.71 -23.53 13.43
N GLY A 131 -38.30 -24.64 13.04
CA GLY A 131 -38.51 -25.78 13.94
C GLY A 131 -37.18 -26.49 14.27
N GLU A 132 -37.18 -27.26 15.39
CA GLU A 132 -35.96 -27.99 15.79
C GLU A 132 -35.37 -28.90 14.70
N ARG A 133 -36.25 -29.56 13.95
CA ARG A 133 -35.82 -30.47 12.84
C ARG A 133 -35.18 -29.68 11.70
N GLU A 134 -35.70 -28.53 11.37
CA GLU A 134 -35.22 -27.63 10.31
C GLU A 134 -33.87 -27.02 10.72
N ARG A 135 -33.74 -26.59 11.99
CA ARG A 135 -32.48 -26.11 12.56
C ARG A 135 -31.39 -27.19 12.50
N ALA A 136 -31.73 -28.43 12.87
CA ALA A 136 -30.78 -29.56 12.80
C ALA A 136 -30.33 -29.86 11.36
N LEU A 137 -31.24 -29.77 10.39
CA LEU A 137 -30.90 -29.93 8.97
C LEU A 137 -29.95 -28.82 8.49
N LEU A 138 -30.25 -27.57 8.77
CA LEU A 138 -29.39 -26.45 8.36
C LEU A 138 -28.05 -26.51 9.07
N ALA A 139 -28.03 -26.89 10.35
CA ALA A 139 -26.78 -27.07 11.09
C ALA A 139 -25.88 -28.13 10.46
N GLY A 140 -26.44 -29.24 10.02
CA GLY A 140 -25.70 -30.27 9.29
C GLY A 140 -25.15 -29.79 7.94
N ILE A 141 -25.90 -28.97 7.21
CA ILE A 141 -25.46 -28.36 5.95
C ILE A 141 -24.28 -27.42 6.21
N LEU A 142 -24.37 -26.54 7.22
CA LEU A 142 -23.30 -25.59 7.57
C LEU A 142 -22.00 -26.32 7.99
N GLU A 143 -22.14 -27.43 8.70
CA GLU A 143 -20.98 -28.25 9.12
C GLU A 143 -20.33 -28.94 7.92
N ASN A 144 -21.12 -29.54 7.03
CA ASN A 144 -20.61 -30.32 5.90
C ASN A 144 -20.10 -29.44 4.74
N GLU A 145 -20.76 -28.32 4.45
CA GLU A 145 -20.48 -27.50 3.27
C GLU A 145 -19.58 -26.30 3.57
N LEU A 146 -19.72 -25.68 4.74
CA LEU A 146 -18.92 -24.53 5.15
C LEU A 146 -17.87 -24.86 6.22
N GLY A 147 -17.90 -26.07 6.76
CA GLY A 147 -16.96 -26.49 7.79
C GLY A 147 -17.18 -25.80 9.15
N ILE A 148 -18.36 -25.22 9.39
CA ILE A 148 -18.69 -24.57 10.66
C ILE A 148 -19.32 -25.61 11.59
N PRO A 149 -18.62 -26.11 12.64
CA PRO A 149 -19.16 -27.12 13.54
C PRO A 149 -20.35 -26.57 14.31
N GLN A 150 -21.27 -27.46 14.70
CA GLN A 150 -22.49 -27.07 15.40
C GLN A 150 -22.24 -26.29 16.70
N SER A 151 -21.13 -26.53 17.37
CA SER A 151 -20.71 -25.79 18.57
C SER A 151 -20.41 -24.32 18.35
N ARG A 152 -20.23 -23.89 17.08
CA ARG A 152 -19.98 -22.50 16.68
C ARG A 152 -21.12 -21.90 15.87
N GLN A 153 -22.29 -22.55 15.88
CA GLN A 153 -23.51 -22.09 15.28
C GLN A 153 -24.44 -21.62 16.39
N GLU A 154 -24.77 -20.32 16.41
CA GLU A 154 -25.66 -19.73 17.42
C GLU A 154 -27.00 -19.40 16.78
N TRP A 155 -28.07 -19.90 17.38
CA TRP A 155 -29.44 -19.56 17.00
C TRP A 155 -29.99 -18.52 17.94
N ARG A 156 -30.37 -17.37 17.41
CA ARG A 156 -31.07 -16.33 18.15
C ARG A 156 -32.57 -16.39 17.82
N THR A 157 -33.39 -16.58 18.82
CA THR A 157 -34.83 -16.50 18.67
C THR A 157 -35.24 -15.05 18.93
N TYR A 158 -35.93 -14.45 17.99
CA TYR A 158 -36.47 -13.09 18.18
C TYR A 158 -37.55 -13.16 19.23
N GLY A 159 -37.33 -12.55 20.42
CA GLY A 159 -38.35 -12.35 21.45
C GLY A 159 -38.10 -13.03 22.81
N ALA A 160 -36.94 -12.73 23.41
CA ALA A 160 -36.79 -12.84 24.86
C ALA A 160 -36.25 -11.51 25.39
#